data_67070f79656118f4940640b3a5817a91
#
_entry.id   67070f79656118f4940640b3a5817a91
#
_cell.length_a   1.000
_cell.length_b   1.000
_cell.length_c   1.000
_cell.angle_alpha   90.00
_cell.angle_beta   90.00
_cell.angle_gamma   90.00
#
_symmetry.space_group_name_H-M   'P 1'
#
loop_
_entity.id
_entity.type
_entity.pdbx_description
1 polymer ?
#
loop_
_entity_poly.entity_id
_entity_poly.type
_entity_poly.pdbx_seq_one_letter_code
_entity_poly.pdbx_strand_id
1 'polypeptide(L)'
;MVVTTKNPLAGYVKPEEIPGQSNNENPLLQQEEEPDTSAIAKEEQQQAQPIQPQTEQQETGTLQHWMNQVPTQALFIPLVVVIVILLLLLFLRGKKGKSDSKDAIDSSIIEKTDADGIQNMPTKGLMVKYSVVHEIGARSEQQDSYSISDCEKESFFEKKGFLAIVADGMGGLTNGGQVSNLLTKYGQELFESSPEYLMPADLLLEIVNKCNYQVNQLLRNGQRSGSTLVMAHIKDGFLHFLTIGDSHLYLYRNEGLILLNREHVFGEELALQAANGMAPVIAVSQDKQAGSLTSYLGEGRLSHIDRNQKGLRLLPGDKLLLCSDGVYGTLTETQMEQALSLDGEMSTEQMRKLIEDREAKYQDNYTALLLEYNGV
;
A
#
# COMPACT_ATOMS: atom_id res chain seq x y z
N MET A 1 34.01 -11.21 1.72
CA MET A 1 33.61 -11.62 0.37
C MET A 1 32.18 -11.14 0.21
N VAL A 2 32.02 -9.93 -0.34
CA VAL A 2 30.71 -9.28 -0.51
C VAL A 2 30.18 -9.68 -1.87
N VAL A 3 29.07 -10.42 -1.91
CA VAL A 3 28.37 -10.75 -3.14
C VAL A 3 27.41 -9.61 -3.42
N THR A 4 27.82 -8.69 -4.29
CA THR A 4 26.93 -7.68 -4.87
C THR A 4 26.05 -8.35 -5.91
N THR A 5 24.78 -8.60 -5.59
CA THR A 5 23.79 -8.95 -6.59
C THR A 5 23.39 -7.67 -7.33
N LYS A 6 23.96 -7.47 -8.52
CA LYS A 6 23.49 -6.45 -9.45
C LYS A 6 22.06 -6.80 -9.88
N ASN A 7 21.16 -5.83 -9.82
CA ASN A 7 19.85 -5.90 -10.41
C ASN A 7 19.98 -6.22 -11.93
N PRO A 8 19.42 -7.31 -12.44
CA PRO A 8 19.62 -7.73 -13.83
C PRO A 8 18.94 -6.83 -14.88
N LEU A 9 18.21 -5.79 -14.48
CA LEU A 9 17.48 -4.90 -15.40
C LEU A 9 18.10 -3.51 -15.60
N ALA A 10 19.19 -3.16 -14.92
CA ALA A 10 19.88 -1.89 -15.11
C ALA A 10 20.90 -2.00 -16.26
N GLY A 11 20.49 -1.88 -17.51
CA GLY A 11 21.41 -1.92 -18.64
C GLY A 11 20.79 -2.00 -20.03
N TYR A 12 19.60 -1.50 -20.24
CA TYR A 12 19.01 -1.48 -21.58
C TYR A 12 19.41 -0.19 -22.32
N VAL A 13 20.45 -0.31 -23.19
CA VAL A 13 20.80 0.69 -24.22
C VAL A 13 19.96 0.38 -25.45
N LYS A 14 19.19 1.38 -25.94
CA LYS A 14 18.48 1.30 -27.23
C LYS A 14 19.45 0.97 -28.35
N PRO A 15 19.14 0.02 -29.25
CA PRO A 15 19.94 -0.19 -30.47
C PRO A 15 19.78 1.00 -31.42
N GLU A 16 20.91 1.56 -31.86
CA GLU A 16 20.96 2.51 -32.97
C GLU A 16 20.56 1.82 -34.27
N GLU A 17 19.78 2.51 -35.09
CA GLU A 17 19.38 2.10 -36.42
C GLU A 17 20.62 1.98 -37.33
N ILE A 18 20.85 0.80 -37.89
CA ILE A 18 21.83 0.59 -38.97
C ILE A 18 21.09 0.74 -40.31
N PRO A 19 21.49 1.64 -41.22
CA PRO A 19 20.85 1.79 -42.53
C PRO A 19 21.42 0.80 -43.53
N GLY A 20 20.50 0.10 -44.20
CA GLY A 20 20.69 -0.37 -45.57
C GLY A 20 21.20 -1.78 -45.78
N GLN A 21 20.29 -2.69 -46.11
CA GLN A 21 20.54 -3.67 -47.18
C GLN A 21 19.25 -4.01 -47.91
N SER A 22 19.39 -4.00 -49.26
CA SER A 22 18.38 -4.12 -50.30
C SER A 22 17.86 -5.54 -50.52
N ASN A 23 16.62 -5.58 -50.96
CA ASN A 23 15.87 -6.63 -51.68
C ASN A 23 16.69 -7.75 -52.32
N ASN A 24 16.26 -8.99 -52.09
CA ASN A 24 16.26 -9.99 -53.15
C ASN A 24 15.05 -10.93 -52.93
N GLU A 25 14.20 -10.90 -53.95
CA GLU A 25 13.10 -11.84 -54.19
C GLU A 25 13.62 -13.24 -54.44
N ASN A 26 12.96 -14.26 -53.93
CA ASN A 26 12.86 -15.53 -54.64
C ASN A 26 11.57 -16.28 -54.27
N PRO A 27 10.78 -16.72 -55.25
CA PRO A 27 9.48 -17.35 -55.07
C PRO A 27 9.61 -18.89 -55.13
N LEU A 28 9.07 -19.60 -54.16
CA LEU A 28 8.66 -20.99 -54.32
C LEU A 28 7.42 -21.26 -53.48
N LEU A 29 6.28 -21.24 -54.18
CA LEU A 29 5.03 -21.82 -53.75
C LEU A 29 5.20 -23.33 -53.62
N GLN A 30 5.00 -23.91 -52.44
CA GLN A 30 4.53 -25.27 -52.29
C GLN A 30 3.29 -25.25 -51.40
N GLN A 31 2.20 -25.74 -52.00
CA GLN A 31 0.93 -26.02 -51.36
C GLN A 31 1.12 -27.19 -50.43
N GLU A 32 0.84 -27.01 -49.13
CA GLU A 32 0.56 -28.11 -48.22
C GLU A 32 -0.94 -28.15 -47.94
N GLU A 33 -1.55 -29.29 -48.23
CA GLU A 33 -2.96 -29.62 -48.05
C GLU A 33 -3.34 -29.60 -46.57
N GLU A 34 -4.46 -28.95 -46.26
CA GLU A 34 -5.08 -29.01 -44.93
C GLU A 34 -5.61 -30.43 -44.67
N PRO A 35 -5.38 -31.02 -43.47
CA PRO A 35 -6.00 -32.31 -43.14
C PRO A 35 -7.48 -32.10 -42.77
N ASP A 36 -8.30 -32.93 -43.36
CA ASP A 36 -9.76 -33.05 -43.19
C ASP A 36 -10.14 -33.30 -41.71
N THR A 37 -10.75 -32.30 -41.06
CA THR A 37 -11.20 -32.33 -39.65
C THR A 37 -12.57 -32.97 -39.45
N SER A 38 -13.11 -33.72 -40.44
CA SER A 38 -14.44 -34.31 -40.35
C SER A 38 -14.53 -35.65 -39.56
N ALA A 39 -13.40 -36.20 -39.12
CA ALA A 39 -13.36 -37.47 -38.40
C ALA A 39 -13.36 -37.37 -36.87
N ILE A 40 -13.05 -36.19 -36.30
CA ILE A 40 -12.91 -36.00 -34.83
C ILE A 40 -14.27 -35.65 -34.16
N ALA A 41 -15.26 -35.21 -34.94
CA ALA A 41 -16.56 -34.78 -34.42
C ALA A 41 -17.57 -35.90 -34.10
N LYS A 42 -17.19 -37.17 -34.27
CA LYS A 42 -18.13 -38.31 -34.04
C LYS A 42 -17.83 -39.18 -32.81
N GLU A 43 -16.74 -38.96 -32.11
CA GLU A 43 -16.41 -39.71 -30.89
C GLU A 43 -16.72 -39.00 -29.56
N GLU A 44 -17.02 -37.70 -29.57
CA GLU A 44 -17.35 -36.95 -28.32
C GLU A 44 -18.83 -36.90 -27.94
N GLN A 45 -19.73 -37.59 -28.69
CA GLN A 45 -21.19 -37.57 -28.40
C GLN A 45 -21.71 -38.80 -27.63
N GLN A 46 -20.88 -39.66 -27.07
CA GLN A 46 -21.35 -40.85 -26.34
C GLN A 46 -20.98 -40.97 -24.87
N GLN A 47 -20.56 -39.92 -24.16
CA GLN A 47 -20.38 -40.00 -22.71
C GLN A 47 -20.71 -38.69 -21.98
N ALA A 48 -21.95 -38.24 -22.10
CA ALA A 48 -22.46 -37.21 -21.17
C ALA A 48 -23.87 -37.63 -20.71
N GLN A 49 -23.94 -38.49 -19.72
CA GLN A 49 -25.17 -38.61 -18.90
C GLN A 49 -25.18 -37.49 -17.85
N PRO A 50 -26.28 -36.79 -17.63
CA PRO A 50 -26.39 -35.73 -16.65
C PRO A 50 -26.33 -36.31 -15.24
N ILE A 51 -25.33 -35.89 -14.46
CA ILE A 51 -25.27 -36.11 -13.02
C ILE A 51 -26.39 -35.27 -12.38
N GLN A 52 -27.43 -35.92 -11.86
CA GLN A 52 -28.42 -35.27 -11.03
C GLN A 52 -27.77 -34.72 -9.74
N PRO A 53 -28.10 -33.51 -9.27
CA PRO A 53 -27.62 -33.04 -8.00
C PRO A 53 -28.23 -33.87 -6.86
N GLN A 54 -27.35 -34.57 -6.13
CA GLN A 54 -27.76 -35.13 -4.83
C GLN A 54 -28.00 -33.96 -3.87
N THR A 55 -29.23 -33.85 -3.43
CA THR A 55 -29.70 -32.96 -2.38
C THR A 55 -28.92 -33.25 -1.09
N GLU A 56 -28.01 -32.34 -0.71
CA GLU A 56 -27.55 -32.22 0.68
C GLU A 56 -28.71 -31.73 1.58
N GLN A 57 -29.52 -32.66 2.02
CA GLN A 57 -30.39 -32.50 3.17
C GLN A 57 -29.85 -33.39 4.27
N GLN A 58 -29.00 -32.83 5.13
CA GLN A 58 -28.78 -33.30 6.52
C GLN A 58 -27.64 -32.50 7.16
N GLU A 59 -27.94 -31.32 7.70
CA GLU A 59 -27.24 -30.77 8.88
C GLU A 59 -27.90 -29.51 9.48
N THR A 60 -29.11 -29.13 9.05
CA THR A 60 -29.81 -28.00 9.68
C THR A 60 -30.74 -28.41 10.84
N GLY A 61 -30.87 -29.72 11.10
CA GLY A 61 -31.76 -30.23 12.12
C GLY A 61 -31.27 -30.16 13.57
N THR A 62 -29.96 -30.09 13.78
CA THR A 62 -29.38 -30.21 15.13
C THR A 62 -29.38 -28.90 15.91
N LEU A 63 -29.18 -27.76 15.28
CA LEU A 63 -29.20 -26.46 15.96
C LEU A 63 -30.63 -26.03 16.37
N GLN A 64 -31.61 -26.28 15.50
CA GLN A 64 -33.02 -25.95 15.77
C GLN A 64 -33.63 -26.82 16.83
N HIS A 65 -33.23 -28.08 16.92
CA HIS A 65 -33.66 -28.99 17.96
C HIS A 65 -33.11 -28.62 19.35
N TRP A 66 -31.82 -28.12 19.38
CA TRP A 66 -31.18 -27.68 20.62
C TRP A 66 -31.77 -26.36 21.15
N MET A 67 -32.10 -25.42 20.26
CA MET A 67 -32.69 -24.13 20.63
C MET A 67 -34.11 -24.28 21.26
N ASN A 68 -34.85 -25.32 20.91
CA ASN A 68 -36.20 -25.57 21.47
C ASN A 68 -36.19 -26.28 22.84
N GLN A 69 -35.04 -26.73 23.34
CA GLN A 69 -34.91 -27.39 24.66
C GLN A 69 -34.43 -26.47 25.77
N VAL A 70 -34.00 -25.23 25.46
CA VAL A 70 -33.56 -24.27 26.48
C VAL A 70 -34.78 -23.45 26.93
N PRO A 71 -35.22 -23.53 28.20
CA PRO A 71 -36.32 -22.71 28.69
C PRO A 71 -35.97 -21.23 28.53
N THR A 72 -36.84 -20.47 27.91
CA THR A 72 -36.65 -19.03 27.59
C THR A 72 -36.23 -18.20 28.81
N GLN A 73 -36.54 -18.63 30.02
CA GLN A 73 -36.11 -18.01 31.26
C GLN A 73 -34.58 -18.10 31.51
N ALA A 74 -33.90 -19.11 30.98
CA ALA A 74 -32.46 -19.29 31.17
C ALA A 74 -31.62 -18.33 30.30
N LEU A 75 -32.18 -17.75 29.24
CA LEU A 75 -31.51 -16.79 28.36
C LEU A 75 -31.65 -15.34 28.88
N PHE A 76 -32.69 -15.03 29.69
CA PHE A 76 -32.93 -13.67 30.19
C PHE A 76 -32.05 -13.32 31.40
N ILE A 77 -31.67 -14.28 32.24
CA ILE A 77 -30.93 -14.05 33.47
C ILE A 77 -29.49 -13.49 33.17
N PRO A 78 -28.71 -14.10 32.27
CA PRO A 78 -27.37 -13.57 31.95
C PRO A 78 -27.41 -12.19 31.24
N LEU A 79 -28.42 -11.93 30.44
CA LEU A 79 -28.59 -10.62 29.78
C LEU A 79 -28.90 -9.52 30.79
N VAL A 80 -29.78 -9.76 31.76
CA VAL A 80 -30.10 -8.80 32.84
C VAL A 80 -28.85 -8.52 33.69
N VAL A 81 -28.08 -9.55 34.03
CA VAL A 81 -26.83 -9.39 34.82
C VAL A 81 -25.83 -8.54 34.08
N VAL A 82 -25.62 -8.75 32.77
CA VAL A 82 -24.74 -7.94 31.94
C VAL A 82 -25.19 -6.47 31.89
N ILE A 83 -26.48 -6.22 31.72
CA ILE A 83 -27.05 -4.86 31.69
C ILE A 83 -26.82 -4.16 33.04
N VAL A 84 -27.05 -4.84 34.15
CA VAL A 84 -26.83 -4.29 35.51
C VAL A 84 -25.35 -3.95 35.74
N ILE A 85 -24.43 -4.82 35.32
CA ILE A 85 -23.00 -4.56 35.42
C ILE A 85 -22.57 -3.34 34.56
N LEU A 86 -23.10 -3.21 33.34
CA LEU A 86 -22.85 -2.06 32.48
C LEU A 86 -23.38 -0.75 33.09
N LEU A 87 -24.58 -0.77 33.67
CA LEU A 87 -25.15 0.40 34.34
C LEU A 87 -24.34 0.79 35.60
N LEU A 88 -23.84 -0.19 36.34
CA LEU A 88 -22.97 0.04 37.51
C LEU A 88 -21.64 0.65 37.12
N LEU A 89 -21.05 0.18 36.01
CA LEU A 89 -19.80 0.74 35.47
C LEU A 89 -20.01 2.17 34.95
N LEU A 90 -21.14 2.49 34.34
CA LEU A 90 -21.49 3.86 33.93
C LEU A 90 -21.71 4.77 35.15
N PHE A 91 -22.35 4.27 36.23
CA PHE A 91 -22.55 5.02 37.46
C PHE A 91 -21.24 5.32 38.21
N LEU A 92 -20.31 4.37 38.22
CA LEU A 92 -18.98 4.56 38.79
C LEU A 92 -18.10 5.53 37.99
N ARG A 93 -18.29 5.61 36.66
CA ARG A 93 -17.63 6.60 35.82
C ARG A 93 -18.15 8.02 35.99
N GLY A 94 -19.41 8.20 36.45
CA GLY A 94 -20.04 9.51 36.67
C GLY A 94 -19.60 10.25 37.94
N LYS A 95 -18.77 9.66 38.81
CA LYS A 95 -18.34 10.23 40.12
C LYS A 95 -16.87 10.65 40.15
N LYS A 96 -16.26 11.16 39.06
CA LYS A 96 -14.97 11.86 39.15
C LYS A 96 -15.17 13.36 39.00
N GLY A 97 -14.86 14.00 40.07
CA GLY A 97 -15.02 15.37 40.49
C GLY A 97 -14.75 16.48 39.49
N LYS A 98 -15.59 17.50 39.62
CA LYS A 98 -15.29 18.88 39.22
C LYS A 98 -14.13 19.37 40.06
N SER A 99 -13.05 19.78 39.39
CA SER A 99 -12.05 20.69 39.92
C SER A 99 -12.10 21.95 39.08
N ASP A 100 -12.56 23.04 39.68
CA ASP A 100 -12.46 24.37 39.12
C ASP A 100 -11.01 24.85 39.19
N SER A 101 -10.41 25.11 38.03
CA SER A 101 -9.31 26.04 37.92
C SER A 101 -9.56 26.92 36.67
N LYS A 102 -9.93 28.16 36.97
CA LYS A 102 -9.90 29.29 36.03
C LYS A 102 -8.43 29.66 35.86
N ASP A 103 -7.88 29.40 34.71
CA ASP A 103 -6.68 30.11 34.24
C ASP A 103 -6.99 30.68 32.86
N ALA A 104 -6.84 32.01 32.78
CA ALA A 104 -7.08 32.82 31.63
C ALA A 104 -6.08 32.48 30.51
N ILE A 105 -6.60 32.06 29.35
CA ILE A 105 -5.80 31.90 28.16
C ILE A 105 -5.58 33.29 27.54
N ASP A 106 -4.31 33.67 27.52
CA ASP A 106 -3.80 34.85 26.84
C ASP A 106 -3.97 34.68 25.32
N SER A 107 -4.78 35.55 24.73
CA SER A 107 -5.21 35.53 23.34
C SER A 107 -4.22 36.27 22.41
N SER A 108 -2.93 35.99 22.51
CA SER A 108 -1.90 36.65 21.69
C SER A 108 -0.98 35.74 20.85
N ILE A 109 -1.40 34.53 20.53
CA ILE A 109 -0.67 33.69 19.56
C ILE A 109 -1.65 33.20 18.49
N ILE A 110 -2.12 34.18 17.66
CA ILE A 110 -2.58 33.91 16.30
C ILE A 110 -1.52 34.53 15.40
N GLU A 111 -0.48 33.79 15.10
CA GLU A 111 0.45 34.15 14.05
C GLU A 111 0.35 33.13 12.88
N LYS A 112 -0.17 33.72 11.80
CA LYS A 112 0.16 33.47 10.39
C LYS A 112 0.41 32.01 9.98
N THR A 113 -0.60 31.40 9.44
CA THR A 113 -0.45 30.35 8.45
C THR A 113 0.06 30.98 7.15
N ASP A 114 1.35 30.89 6.91
CA ASP A 114 1.91 31.12 5.60
C ASP A 114 1.55 29.94 4.70
N ALA A 115 1.17 30.24 3.46
CA ALA A 115 0.61 29.32 2.48
C ALA A 115 1.65 28.42 1.80
N ASP A 116 2.73 28.06 2.50
CA ASP A 116 3.73 27.10 2.07
C ASP A 116 3.76 25.97 3.09
N GLY A 117 3.38 24.76 2.64
CA GLY A 117 3.15 23.58 3.48
C GLY A 117 4.40 22.96 4.10
N ILE A 118 5.27 23.74 4.70
CA ILE A 118 6.46 23.30 5.43
C ILE A 118 6.21 23.54 6.93
N GLN A 119 5.79 22.50 7.64
CA GLN A 119 5.74 22.55 9.10
C GLN A 119 7.11 22.21 9.66
N ASN A 120 7.90 23.27 9.97
CA ASN A 120 9.12 23.15 10.77
C ASN A 120 8.75 22.96 12.24
N MET A 121 8.88 21.75 12.78
CA MET A 121 8.82 21.51 14.22
C MET A 121 10.24 21.44 14.83
N PRO A 122 10.51 22.11 15.95
CA PRO A 122 11.79 22.01 16.64
C PRO A 122 11.88 20.65 17.35
N THR A 123 12.52 19.68 16.68
CA THR A 123 12.66 18.28 17.12
C THR A 123 13.91 18.09 17.94
N LYS A 124 13.94 18.57 19.18
CA LYS A 124 15.00 18.24 20.11
C LYS A 124 14.71 16.85 20.69
N GLY A 125 15.38 15.82 20.15
CA GLY A 125 15.32 14.45 20.66
C GLY A 125 14.49 13.41 19.89
N LEU A 126 13.86 13.77 18.75
CA LEU A 126 13.09 12.78 17.98
C LEU A 126 14.01 11.79 17.26
N MET A 127 13.75 10.49 17.45
CA MET A 127 14.46 9.40 16.76
C MET A 127 14.20 9.39 15.25
N VAL A 128 13.08 9.97 14.80
CA VAL A 128 12.68 10.05 13.39
C VAL A 128 12.30 11.50 13.07
N LYS A 129 12.93 12.05 12.04
CA LYS A 129 12.50 13.28 11.37
C LYS A 129 11.79 12.92 10.09
N TYR A 130 10.91 13.79 9.60
CA TYR A 130 10.29 13.59 8.30
C TYR A 130 10.26 14.88 7.49
N SER A 131 10.21 14.72 6.17
CA SER A 131 9.88 15.77 5.22
C SER A 131 9.01 15.18 4.12
N VAL A 132 8.17 16.01 3.48
CA VAL A 132 7.21 15.54 2.48
C VAL A 132 7.07 16.52 1.35
N VAL A 133 6.97 15.98 0.14
CA VAL A 133 6.43 16.66 -1.03
C VAL A 133 5.18 15.91 -1.46
N HIS A 134 4.09 16.65 -1.69
CA HIS A 134 2.78 16.10 -2.00
C HIS A 134 2.06 17.04 -2.97
N GLU A 135 2.20 16.78 -4.26
CA GLU A 135 1.81 17.70 -5.32
C GLU A 135 0.86 17.05 -6.32
N ILE A 136 0.00 17.88 -6.89
CA ILE A 136 -1.03 17.43 -7.83
C ILE A 136 -0.47 17.09 -9.22
N GLY A 137 0.71 17.58 -9.58
CA GLY A 137 1.27 17.43 -10.92
C GLY A 137 0.40 18.09 -11.99
N ALA A 138 0.19 17.41 -13.11
CA ALA A 138 -0.63 17.87 -14.22
C ALA A 138 -2.09 17.35 -14.17
N ARG A 139 -2.48 16.71 -13.07
CA ARG A 139 -3.83 16.16 -12.86
C ARG A 139 -4.81 17.25 -12.41
N SER A 140 -6.11 16.99 -12.57
CA SER A 140 -7.18 17.89 -12.08
C SER A 140 -7.54 17.67 -10.61
N GLU A 141 -7.19 16.52 -10.05
CA GLU A 141 -7.50 16.10 -8.68
C GLU A 141 -6.28 15.44 -8.04
N GLN A 142 -6.11 15.67 -6.74
CA GLN A 142 -5.13 14.96 -5.94
C GLN A 142 -5.73 13.63 -5.47
N GLN A 143 -5.17 12.53 -5.93
CA GLN A 143 -5.60 11.17 -5.56
C GLN A 143 -4.59 10.46 -4.65
N ASP A 144 -3.37 10.98 -4.52
CA ASP A 144 -2.45 10.55 -3.48
C ASP A 144 -2.89 11.04 -2.10
N SER A 145 -2.49 10.33 -1.08
CA SER A 145 -2.65 10.73 0.31
C SER A 145 -1.51 10.18 1.17
N TYR A 146 -1.20 10.88 2.25
CA TYR A 146 -0.24 10.38 3.23
C TYR A 146 -0.69 10.68 4.66
N SER A 147 -0.14 9.95 5.62
CA SER A 147 -0.26 10.25 7.05
C SER A 147 0.98 9.82 7.81
N ILE A 148 1.21 10.47 8.93
CA ILE A 148 2.29 10.18 9.87
C ILE A 148 1.75 10.21 11.29
N SER A 149 2.40 9.46 12.17
CA SER A 149 2.09 9.50 13.61
C SER A 149 2.39 10.89 14.19
N ASP A 150 1.55 11.30 15.14
CA ASP A 150 1.75 12.53 15.90
C ASP A 150 3.04 12.44 16.74
N CYS A 151 4.07 13.14 16.28
CA CYS A 151 5.39 13.15 16.93
C CYS A 151 5.43 13.96 18.24
N GLU A 152 4.40 14.76 18.55
CA GLU A 152 4.39 15.61 19.76
C GLU A 152 4.18 14.82 21.05
N LYS A 153 3.67 13.60 20.95
CA LYS A 153 3.41 12.73 22.11
C LYS A 153 4.58 11.76 22.36
N GLU A 154 5.66 12.23 22.95
CA GLU A 154 6.87 11.44 23.27
C GLU A 154 6.53 10.09 23.93
N SER A 155 5.63 10.07 24.92
CA SER A 155 5.18 8.85 25.58
C SER A 155 4.44 7.87 24.69
N PHE A 156 3.79 8.36 23.62
CA PHE A 156 3.12 7.52 22.62
C PHE A 156 4.15 6.86 21.70
N PHE A 157 5.14 7.65 21.27
CA PHE A 157 6.22 7.18 20.41
C PHE A 157 7.06 6.08 21.08
N GLU A 158 7.44 6.27 22.36
CA GLU A 158 8.18 5.27 23.14
C GLU A 158 7.45 3.92 23.21
N LYS A 159 6.13 3.93 23.30
CA LYS A 159 5.33 2.72 23.45
C LYS A 159 4.95 2.07 22.14
N LYS A 160 4.53 2.85 21.17
CA LYS A 160 3.95 2.36 19.89
C LYS A 160 4.90 2.48 18.71
N GLY A 161 5.89 3.36 18.77
CA GLY A 161 6.75 3.67 17.63
C GLY A 161 6.10 4.70 16.70
N PHE A 162 6.65 4.81 15.50
CA PHE A 162 6.28 5.79 14.49
C PHE A 162 5.71 5.07 13.27
N LEU A 163 4.51 5.45 12.82
CA LEU A 163 3.89 4.95 11.59
C LEU A 163 3.82 6.06 10.55
N ALA A 164 4.28 5.75 9.34
CA ALA A 164 4.06 6.54 8.14
C ALA A 164 3.29 5.72 7.10
N ILE A 165 2.37 6.37 6.39
CA ILE A 165 1.53 5.76 5.37
C ILE A 165 1.53 6.65 4.13
N VAL A 166 1.69 6.05 2.95
CA VAL A 166 1.44 6.66 1.63
C VAL A 166 0.47 5.77 0.89
N ALA A 167 -0.50 6.37 0.22
CA ALA A 167 -1.53 5.70 -0.56
C ALA A 167 -1.77 6.48 -1.87
N ASP A 168 -1.65 5.80 -3.00
CA ASP A 168 -1.93 6.31 -4.34
C ASP A 168 -3.29 5.80 -4.78
N GLY A 169 -4.23 6.72 -4.93
CA GLY A 169 -5.62 6.42 -5.25
C GLY A 169 -5.86 6.34 -6.75
N MET A 170 -6.41 5.21 -7.20
CA MET A 170 -6.76 4.99 -8.60
C MET A 170 -8.25 4.90 -8.84
N GLY A 171 -8.69 5.32 -10.02
CA GLY A 171 -10.08 5.22 -10.45
C GLY A 171 -10.58 6.52 -11.05
N GLY A 172 -11.41 6.42 -12.10
CA GLY A 172 -11.95 7.59 -12.78
C GLY A 172 -12.83 8.45 -11.88
N LEU A 173 -12.64 9.78 -11.97
CA LEU A 173 -13.47 10.84 -11.38
C LEU A 173 -13.82 10.67 -9.90
N THR A 174 -13.11 11.30 -8.99
CA THR A 174 -13.39 11.54 -7.56
C THR A 174 -13.17 10.41 -6.55
N ASN A 175 -13.24 9.14 -6.93
CA ASN A 175 -13.21 8.06 -5.93
C ASN A 175 -11.81 7.66 -5.47
N GLY A 176 -10.77 7.79 -6.31
CA GLY A 176 -9.38 7.45 -5.94
C GLY A 176 -8.90 8.22 -4.72
N GLY A 177 -9.04 9.55 -4.74
CA GLY A 177 -8.68 10.40 -3.61
C GLY A 177 -9.51 10.15 -2.35
N GLN A 178 -10.77 9.72 -2.47
CA GLN A 178 -11.57 9.31 -1.31
C GLN A 178 -11.05 8.03 -0.68
N VAL A 179 -10.64 7.07 -1.51
CA VAL A 179 -10.09 5.79 -1.04
C VAL A 179 -8.74 6.02 -0.37
N SER A 180 -7.79 6.69 -1.01
CA SER A 180 -6.46 6.96 -0.44
C SER A 180 -6.53 7.76 0.88
N ASN A 181 -7.40 8.78 0.95
CA ASN A 181 -7.68 9.53 2.17
C ASN A 181 -8.28 8.67 3.30
N LEU A 182 -9.21 7.76 2.95
CA LEU A 182 -9.76 6.82 3.92
C LEU A 182 -8.65 5.93 4.48
N LEU A 183 -7.79 5.38 3.61
CA LEU A 183 -6.71 4.47 4.01
C LEU A 183 -5.72 5.13 4.96
N THR A 184 -5.27 6.35 4.63
CA THR A 184 -4.28 7.06 5.44
C THR A 184 -4.86 7.48 6.79
N LYS A 185 -6.05 8.07 6.83
CA LYS A 185 -6.69 8.53 8.07
C LYS A 185 -7.11 7.35 8.96
N TYR A 186 -7.86 6.39 8.39
CA TYR A 186 -8.34 5.26 9.17
C TYR A 186 -7.22 4.32 9.59
N GLY A 187 -6.20 4.15 8.74
CA GLY A 187 -4.99 3.40 9.09
C GLY A 187 -4.27 4.01 10.30
N GLN A 188 -4.14 5.34 10.33
CA GLN A 188 -3.54 6.05 11.46
C GLN A 188 -4.38 5.93 12.74
N GLU A 189 -5.71 6.10 12.65
CA GLU A 189 -6.63 5.92 13.78
C GLU A 189 -6.56 4.50 14.37
N LEU A 190 -6.50 3.49 13.51
CA LEU A 190 -6.34 2.10 13.93
C LEU A 190 -5.00 1.87 14.64
N PHE A 191 -3.92 2.45 14.12
CA PHE A 191 -2.61 2.39 14.76
C PHE A 191 -2.63 3.04 16.15
N GLU A 192 -3.18 4.25 16.27
CA GLU A 192 -3.26 4.98 17.53
C GLU A 192 -4.11 4.27 18.57
N SER A 193 -5.21 3.64 18.15
CA SER A 193 -6.12 2.90 19.05
C SER A 193 -5.69 1.46 19.31
N SER A 194 -4.66 0.94 18.63
CA SER A 194 -4.22 -0.45 18.76
C SER A 194 -3.67 -0.76 20.15
N PRO A 195 -3.77 -2.02 20.63
CA PRO A 195 -3.09 -2.46 21.84
C PRO A 195 -1.56 -2.44 21.68
N GLU A 196 -0.85 -2.03 22.75
CA GLU A 196 0.63 -1.94 22.75
C GLU A 196 1.34 -3.31 22.63
N TYR A 197 0.66 -4.40 22.99
CA TYR A 197 1.21 -5.75 22.98
C TYR A 197 1.24 -6.42 21.59
N LEU A 198 0.60 -5.84 20.58
CA LEU A 198 0.61 -6.41 19.23
C LEU A 198 2.01 -6.32 18.62
N MET A 199 2.43 -7.42 18.03
CA MET A 199 3.67 -7.43 17.24
C MET A 199 3.53 -6.52 16.02
N PRO A 200 4.55 -5.71 15.70
CA PRO A 200 4.45 -4.72 14.61
C PRO A 200 3.96 -5.29 13.26
N ALA A 201 4.49 -6.44 12.85
CA ALA A 201 4.09 -7.05 11.58
C ALA A 201 2.62 -7.53 11.57
N ASP A 202 2.10 -7.99 12.70
CA ASP A 202 0.70 -8.42 12.83
C ASP A 202 -0.23 -7.23 12.94
N LEU A 203 0.21 -6.15 13.61
CA LEU A 203 -0.51 -4.89 13.69
C LEU A 203 -0.73 -4.30 12.28
N LEU A 204 0.33 -4.21 11.44
CA LEU A 204 0.22 -3.71 10.08
C LEU A 204 -0.77 -4.55 9.25
N LEU A 205 -0.73 -5.87 9.39
CA LEU A 205 -1.66 -6.76 8.69
C LEU A 205 -3.11 -6.57 9.17
N GLU A 206 -3.33 -6.38 10.47
CA GLU A 206 -4.66 -6.09 11.03
C GLU A 206 -5.21 -4.76 10.50
N ILE A 207 -4.38 -3.71 10.46
CA ILE A 207 -4.73 -2.39 9.92
C ILE A 207 -5.16 -2.55 8.45
N VAL A 208 -4.35 -3.19 7.61
CA VAL A 208 -4.66 -3.40 6.19
C VAL A 208 -5.97 -4.15 5.99
N ASN A 209 -6.21 -5.22 6.73
CA ASN A 209 -7.45 -5.99 6.60
C ASN A 209 -8.69 -5.15 6.95
N LYS A 210 -8.61 -4.34 8.00
CA LYS A 210 -9.68 -3.42 8.37
C LYS A 210 -9.88 -2.30 7.34
N CYS A 211 -8.79 -1.72 6.84
CA CYS A 211 -8.81 -0.72 5.79
C CYS A 211 -9.45 -1.27 4.51
N ASN A 212 -9.01 -2.44 4.04
CA ASN A 212 -9.57 -3.08 2.85
C ASN A 212 -11.07 -3.39 3.02
N TYR A 213 -11.48 -3.84 4.20
CA TYR A 213 -12.90 -4.03 4.50
C TYR A 213 -13.68 -2.72 4.34
N GLN A 214 -13.20 -1.62 4.90
CA GLN A 214 -13.87 -0.31 4.80
C GLN A 214 -13.92 0.21 3.35
N VAL A 215 -12.84 0.07 2.60
CA VAL A 215 -12.83 0.44 1.17
C VAL A 215 -13.85 -0.37 0.38
N ASN A 216 -13.91 -1.69 0.59
CA ASN A 216 -14.90 -2.54 -0.07
C ASN A 216 -16.35 -2.19 0.34
N GLN A 217 -16.59 -1.68 1.56
CA GLN A 217 -17.89 -1.15 1.96
C GLN A 217 -18.23 0.15 1.22
N LEU A 218 -17.25 1.05 1.07
CA LEU A 218 -17.41 2.30 0.33
C LEU A 218 -17.76 2.05 -1.14
N LEU A 219 -17.13 1.04 -1.76
CA LEU A 219 -17.26 0.74 -3.20
C LEU A 219 -18.42 -0.23 -3.54
N ARG A 220 -19.30 -0.55 -2.60
CA ARG A 220 -20.40 -1.56 -2.79
C ARG A 220 -21.33 -1.30 -3.97
N ASN A 221 -21.46 -0.07 -4.43
CA ASN A 221 -22.39 0.31 -5.49
C ASN A 221 -21.84 0.08 -6.92
N GLY A 222 -20.86 -0.81 -7.10
CA GLY A 222 -20.25 -1.11 -8.40
C GLY A 222 -19.28 -0.04 -8.89
N GLN A 223 -18.84 0.84 -8.02
CA GLN A 223 -17.77 1.80 -8.32
C GLN A 223 -16.45 1.06 -8.43
N ARG A 224 -15.75 1.27 -9.54
CA ARG A 224 -14.40 0.73 -9.75
C ARG A 224 -13.39 1.78 -9.32
N SER A 225 -12.83 1.58 -8.15
CA SER A 225 -11.79 2.42 -7.57
C SER A 225 -10.96 1.59 -6.60
N GLY A 226 -9.83 2.10 -6.21
CA GLY A 226 -8.95 1.44 -5.27
C GLY A 226 -7.78 2.33 -4.91
N SER A 227 -6.80 1.76 -4.23
CA SER A 227 -5.57 2.47 -3.90
C SER A 227 -4.46 1.48 -3.63
N THR A 228 -3.23 1.89 -3.93
CA THR A 228 -2.03 1.29 -3.36
C THR A 228 -1.93 1.59 -1.88
N LEU A 229 -0.98 0.98 -1.20
CA LEU A 229 -0.66 1.30 0.19
C LEU A 229 0.80 0.96 0.50
N VAL A 230 1.51 1.92 1.07
CA VAL A 230 2.84 1.71 1.68
C VAL A 230 2.77 2.12 3.13
N MET A 231 3.08 1.22 4.05
CA MET A 231 3.18 1.49 5.47
C MET A 231 4.60 1.20 5.98
N ALA A 232 5.18 2.14 6.69
CA ALA A 232 6.47 2.00 7.39
C ALA A 232 6.27 2.27 8.89
N HIS A 233 6.48 1.25 9.71
CA HIS A 233 6.40 1.33 11.17
C HIS A 233 7.78 1.16 11.78
N ILE A 234 8.28 2.21 12.43
CA ILE A 234 9.57 2.21 13.11
C ILE A 234 9.31 2.06 14.62
N LYS A 235 9.81 0.97 15.20
CA LYS A 235 9.71 0.70 16.64
C LYS A 235 11.01 0.06 17.15
N ASP A 236 11.52 0.54 18.28
CA ASP A 236 12.71 -0.01 18.94
C ASP A 236 13.93 -0.13 18.02
N GLY A 237 14.10 0.80 17.08
CA GLY A 237 15.18 0.80 16.09
C GLY A 237 15.01 -0.20 14.95
N PHE A 238 13.82 -0.77 14.77
CA PHE A 238 13.50 -1.67 13.68
C PHE A 238 12.39 -1.12 12.78
N LEU A 239 12.58 -1.26 11.47
CA LEU A 239 11.56 -1.01 10.47
C LEU A 239 10.73 -2.27 10.25
N HIS A 240 9.42 -2.15 10.42
CA HIS A 240 8.43 -3.09 9.90
C HIS A 240 7.66 -2.40 8.79
N PHE A 241 7.43 -3.08 7.68
CA PHE A 241 6.67 -2.51 6.58
C PHE A 241 5.65 -3.49 6.02
N LEU A 242 4.65 -2.93 5.36
CA LEU A 242 3.68 -3.66 4.58
C LEU A 242 3.28 -2.81 3.37
N THR A 243 3.28 -3.42 2.18
CA THR A 243 2.93 -2.75 0.92
C THR A 243 1.91 -3.55 0.12
N ILE A 244 1.07 -2.83 -0.64
CA ILE A 244 0.12 -3.35 -1.60
C ILE A 244 0.10 -2.41 -2.79
N GLY A 245 0.21 -2.96 -4.00
CA GLY A 245 0.30 -2.20 -5.24
C GLY A 245 1.74 -1.99 -5.67
N ASP A 246 1.98 -0.90 -6.37
CA ASP A 246 3.25 -0.53 -7.00
C ASP A 246 3.93 0.70 -6.40
N SER A 247 3.32 1.37 -5.43
CA SER A 247 4.03 2.42 -4.67
C SER A 247 5.24 1.86 -3.94
N HIS A 248 6.31 2.64 -3.82
CA HIS A 248 7.61 2.15 -3.40
C HIS A 248 7.98 2.55 -1.97
N LEU A 249 8.76 1.67 -1.33
CA LEU A 249 9.50 1.93 -0.10
C LEU A 249 10.98 1.70 -0.36
N TYR A 250 11.77 2.76 -0.31
CA TYR A 250 13.21 2.68 -0.45
C TYR A 250 13.92 2.87 0.89
N LEU A 251 15.07 2.22 1.03
CA LEU A 251 16.08 2.51 2.04
C LEU A 251 17.29 3.15 1.37
N TYR A 252 17.66 4.35 1.81
CA TYR A 252 18.92 4.99 1.48
C TYR A 252 19.90 4.83 2.64
N ARG A 253 21.01 4.14 2.39
CA ARG A 253 22.06 3.84 3.38
C ARG A 253 23.43 3.79 2.70
N ASN A 254 24.43 4.43 3.30
CA ASN A 254 25.80 4.45 2.77
C ASN A 254 25.86 4.89 1.30
N GLU A 255 25.17 5.98 0.96
CA GLU A 255 25.11 6.56 -0.39
C GLU A 255 24.48 5.65 -1.45
N GLY A 256 23.79 4.59 -1.05
CA GLY A 256 23.11 3.66 -1.95
C GLY A 256 21.62 3.58 -1.66
N LEU A 257 20.82 3.44 -2.72
CA LEU A 257 19.37 3.29 -2.68
C LEU A 257 18.98 1.81 -2.89
N ILE A 258 18.07 1.32 -2.07
CA ILE A 258 17.58 -0.07 -2.13
C ILE A 258 16.06 -0.05 -2.08
N LEU A 259 15.41 -0.59 -3.11
CA LEU A 259 13.98 -0.86 -3.06
C LEU A 259 13.72 -2.05 -2.12
N LEU A 260 12.88 -1.84 -1.11
CA LEU A 260 12.61 -2.85 -0.07
C LEU A 260 11.41 -3.73 -0.40
N ASN A 261 10.44 -3.22 -1.14
CA ASN A 261 9.21 -3.95 -1.48
C ASN A 261 9.21 -4.44 -2.93
N ARG A 262 8.29 -5.37 -3.20
CA ARG A 262 7.96 -5.83 -4.55
C ARG A 262 6.71 -5.14 -5.04
N GLU A 263 6.67 -4.85 -6.33
CA GLU A 263 5.47 -4.35 -6.99
C GLU A 263 4.46 -5.49 -7.21
N HIS A 264 3.18 -5.17 -7.06
CA HIS A 264 2.11 -6.07 -7.40
C HIS A 264 1.51 -5.68 -8.75
N VAL A 265 2.29 -5.91 -9.81
CA VAL A 265 1.92 -5.61 -11.20
C VAL A 265 2.00 -6.86 -12.07
N PHE A 266 1.25 -6.87 -13.16
CA PHE A 266 1.22 -8.00 -14.08
C PHE A 266 2.59 -8.31 -14.70
N GLY A 267 3.43 -7.30 -14.88
CA GLY A 267 4.80 -7.46 -15.35
C GLY A 267 5.67 -8.37 -14.48
N GLU A 268 5.51 -8.29 -13.16
CA GLU A 268 6.20 -9.17 -12.20
C GLU A 268 5.74 -10.63 -12.35
N GLU A 269 4.45 -10.85 -12.57
CA GLU A 269 3.90 -12.18 -12.81
C GLU A 269 4.42 -12.75 -14.13
N LEU A 270 4.47 -11.94 -15.20
CA LEU A 270 5.05 -12.32 -16.48
C LEU A 270 6.55 -12.63 -16.36
N ALA A 271 7.30 -11.84 -15.59
CA ALA A 271 8.72 -12.08 -15.35
C ALA A 271 8.94 -13.43 -14.66
N LEU A 272 8.11 -13.76 -13.68
CA LEU A 272 8.16 -15.07 -13.01
C LEU A 272 7.81 -16.22 -13.97
N GLN A 273 6.78 -16.05 -14.82
CA GLN A 273 6.43 -17.03 -15.85
C GLN A 273 7.57 -17.21 -16.86
N ALA A 274 8.20 -16.13 -17.30
CA ALA A 274 9.34 -16.17 -18.20
C ALA A 274 10.56 -16.87 -17.57
N ALA A 275 10.85 -16.59 -16.31
CA ALA A 275 11.92 -17.26 -15.55
C ALA A 275 11.70 -18.78 -15.40
N ASN A 276 10.44 -19.21 -15.34
CA ASN A 276 10.04 -20.62 -15.31
C ASN A 276 9.90 -21.26 -16.70
N GLY A 277 10.21 -20.52 -17.78
CA GLY A 277 10.08 -21.02 -19.15
C GLY A 277 8.64 -21.14 -19.67
N MET A 278 7.67 -20.56 -18.96
CA MET A 278 6.25 -20.59 -19.33
C MET A 278 5.84 -19.43 -20.25
N ALA A 279 6.69 -18.40 -20.40
CA ALA A 279 6.50 -17.27 -21.29
C ALA A 279 7.82 -16.82 -21.90
N PRO A 280 7.83 -16.20 -23.11
CA PRO A 280 9.04 -15.61 -23.66
C PRO A 280 9.50 -14.42 -22.82
N VAL A 281 10.80 -14.26 -22.59
CA VAL A 281 11.36 -13.14 -21.81
C VAL A 281 10.95 -11.78 -22.41
N ILE A 282 10.89 -11.69 -23.74
CA ILE A 282 10.49 -10.47 -24.45
C ILE A 282 9.04 -10.06 -24.13
N ALA A 283 8.16 -10.98 -23.73
CA ALA A 283 6.79 -10.67 -23.40
C ALA A 283 6.70 -9.68 -22.21
N VAL A 284 7.62 -9.77 -21.24
CA VAL A 284 7.67 -8.87 -20.08
C VAL A 284 7.78 -7.40 -20.49
N SER A 285 8.65 -7.09 -21.44
CA SER A 285 8.88 -5.71 -21.90
C SER A 285 7.91 -5.22 -22.99
N GLN A 286 7.19 -6.13 -23.66
CA GLN A 286 6.29 -5.79 -24.75
C GLN A 286 4.82 -5.79 -24.36
N ASP A 287 4.47 -6.36 -23.21
CA ASP A 287 3.09 -6.41 -22.77
C ASP A 287 2.62 -5.02 -22.31
N LYS A 288 1.55 -4.53 -22.94
CA LYS A 288 0.99 -3.21 -22.61
C LYS A 288 0.32 -3.16 -21.25
N GLN A 289 0.00 -4.30 -20.66
CA GLN A 289 -0.62 -4.42 -19.35
C GLN A 289 0.43 -4.69 -18.25
N ALA A 290 1.71 -4.73 -18.59
CA ALA A 290 2.76 -5.02 -17.60
C ALA A 290 2.68 -4.15 -16.34
N GLY A 291 2.33 -2.86 -16.47
CA GLY A 291 2.10 -1.95 -15.34
C GLY A 291 0.71 -2.04 -14.69
N SER A 292 -0.16 -2.98 -15.12
CA SER A 292 -1.48 -3.10 -14.49
C SER A 292 -1.37 -3.74 -13.12
N LEU A 293 -1.99 -3.13 -12.10
CA LEU A 293 -2.00 -3.65 -10.74
C LEU A 293 -2.70 -5.02 -10.66
N THR A 294 -2.07 -5.95 -9.96
CA THR A 294 -2.60 -7.29 -9.65
C THR A 294 -3.04 -7.42 -8.20
N SER A 295 -2.75 -6.44 -7.35
CA SER A 295 -3.31 -6.31 -6.00
C SER A 295 -3.39 -4.86 -5.57
N TYR A 296 -4.54 -4.45 -5.04
CA TYR A 296 -4.82 -3.11 -4.52
C TYR A 296 -5.98 -3.14 -3.52
N LEU A 297 -6.08 -2.16 -2.64
CA LEU A 297 -7.20 -2.06 -1.72
C LEU A 297 -8.46 -1.61 -2.48
N GLY A 298 -9.54 -2.38 -2.29
CA GLY A 298 -10.79 -2.19 -3.03
C GLY A 298 -11.11 -3.26 -4.07
N GLU A 299 -10.18 -4.19 -4.35
CA GLU A 299 -10.42 -5.32 -5.26
C GLU A 299 -11.26 -6.46 -4.65
N GLY A 300 -11.64 -6.34 -3.39
CA GLY A 300 -12.29 -7.39 -2.62
C GLY A 300 -11.29 -8.12 -1.74
N ARG A 301 -10.91 -9.36 -2.10
CA ARG A 301 -9.86 -10.08 -1.40
C ARG A 301 -8.49 -9.70 -1.98
N LEU A 302 -7.58 -9.26 -1.12
CA LEU A 302 -6.22 -8.93 -1.53
C LEU A 302 -5.50 -10.17 -2.09
N SER A 303 -4.97 -10.04 -3.30
CA SER A 303 -4.27 -11.12 -4.00
C SER A 303 -2.84 -11.25 -3.51
N HIS A 304 -2.16 -10.12 -3.32
CA HIS A 304 -0.78 -10.04 -2.87
C HIS A 304 -0.62 -9.00 -1.76
N ILE A 305 0.25 -9.30 -0.81
CA ILE A 305 0.68 -8.40 0.27
C ILE A 305 2.17 -8.64 0.44
N ASP A 306 2.99 -7.61 0.27
CA ASP A 306 4.41 -7.69 0.60
C ASP A 306 4.66 -7.12 1.99
N ARG A 307 5.43 -7.81 2.83
CA ARG A 307 5.75 -7.40 4.19
C ARG A 307 6.98 -8.10 4.74
N ASN A 308 7.70 -7.45 5.63
CA ASN A 308 8.70 -8.12 6.43
C ASN A 308 8.09 -8.63 7.75
N GLN A 309 8.27 -9.90 8.04
CA GLN A 309 7.85 -10.50 9.34
C GLN A 309 8.83 -10.16 10.46
N LYS A 310 10.12 -10.11 10.10
CA LYS A 310 11.19 -9.70 11.02
C LYS A 310 11.57 -8.26 10.72
N GLY A 311 11.61 -7.42 11.74
CA GLY A 311 12.03 -6.05 11.60
C GLY A 311 13.41 -5.93 10.94
N LEU A 312 13.57 -4.98 10.03
CA LEU A 312 14.85 -4.57 9.48
C LEU A 312 15.49 -3.57 10.46
N ARG A 313 16.68 -3.90 10.97
CA ARG A 313 17.38 -2.98 11.88
C ARG A 313 17.81 -1.71 11.16
N LEU A 314 17.39 -0.57 11.68
CA LEU A 314 17.82 0.74 11.22
C LEU A 314 19.11 1.15 11.90
N LEU A 315 19.91 1.92 11.18
CA LEU A 315 21.13 2.56 11.64
C LEU A 315 20.96 4.07 11.66
N PRO A 316 21.56 4.80 12.59
CA PRO A 316 21.55 6.27 12.56
C PRO A 316 22.03 6.79 11.20
N GLY A 317 21.29 7.71 10.60
CA GLY A 317 21.53 8.25 9.28
C GLY A 317 20.84 7.51 8.13
N ASP A 318 20.13 6.40 8.41
CA ASP A 318 19.25 5.78 7.41
C ASP A 318 18.12 6.72 7.02
N LYS A 319 17.79 6.72 5.73
CA LYS A 319 16.61 7.40 5.20
C LYS A 319 15.66 6.41 4.55
N LEU A 320 14.37 6.55 4.85
CA LEU A 320 13.32 5.76 4.23
C LEU A 320 12.48 6.70 3.37
N LEU A 321 12.33 6.36 2.08
CA LEU A 321 11.49 7.10 1.16
C LEU A 321 10.27 6.25 0.81
N LEU A 322 9.09 6.71 1.21
CA LEU A 322 7.80 6.18 0.75
C LEU A 322 7.33 7.08 -0.40
N CYS A 323 7.02 6.52 -1.55
CA CYS A 323 6.58 7.34 -2.67
C CYS A 323 5.59 6.64 -3.60
N SER A 324 4.74 7.45 -4.25
CA SER A 324 3.86 7.04 -5.35
C SER A 324 4.63 6.96 -6.67
N ASP A 325 3.98 6.41 -7.70
CA ASP A 325 4.56 6.22 -9.04
C ASP A 325 4.92 7.53 -9.74
N GLY A 326 4.23 8.63 -9.44
CA GLY A 326 4.57 9.96 -9.95
C GLY A 326 5.99 10.44 -9.59
N VAL A 327 6.61 9.84 -8.57
CA VAL A 327 8.02 10.11 -8.20
C VAL A 327 8.97 9.22 -9.00
N TYR A 328 8.92 7.90 -8.78
CA TYR A 328 9.88 6.98 -9.39
C TYR A 328 9.64 6.76 -10.89
N GLY A 329 8.43 6.98 -11.38
CA GLY A 329 8.13 7.02 -12.82
C GLY A 329 8.73 8.24 -13.53
N THR A 330 9.07 9.29 -12.77
CA THR A 330 9.66 10.52 -13.30
C THR A 330 11.15 10.62 -13.01
N LEU A 331 11.60 10.28 -11.81
CA LEU A 331 13.01 10.35 -11.42
C LEU A 331 13.72 9.01 -11.64
N THR A 332 14.97 9.06 -12.07
CA THR A 332 15.83 7.88 -12.07
C THR A 332 16.34 7.59 -10.66
N GLU A 333 16.73 6.33 -10.38
CA GLU A 333 17.36 5.96 -9.10
C GLU A 333 18.56 6.87 -8.77
N THR A 334 19.41 7.17 -9.73
CA THR A 334 20.56 8.08 -9.54
C THR A 334 20.12 9.49 -9.14
N GLN A 335 19.04 10.02 -9.69
CA GLN A 335 18.50 11.33 -9.30
C GLN A 335 17.92 11.29 -7.89
N MET A 336 17.23 10.21 -7.53
CA MET A 336 16.75 9.99 -6.16
C MET A 336 17.91 9.85 -5.17
N GLU A 337 18.96 9.10 -5.49
CA GLU A 337 20.19 8.99 -4.67
C GLU A 337 20.83 10.35 -4.43
N GLN A 338 20.99 11.14 -5.49
CA GLN A 338 21.54 12.50 -5.40
C GLN A 338 20.68 13.40 -4.51
N ALA A 339 19.37 13.35 -4.64
CA ALA A 339 18.48 14.11 -3.78
C ALA A 339 18.57 13.64 -2.32
N LEU A 340 18.58 12.33 -2.07
CA LEU A 340 18.66 11.74 -0.74
C LEU A 340 20.01 11.94 -0.04
N SER A 341 21.06 12.30 -0.77
CA SER A 341 22.34 12.69 -0.17
C SER A 341 22.28 14.04 0.57
N LEU A 342 21.26 14.86 0.30
CA LEU A 342 20.99 16.12 1.00
C LEU A 342 20.25 15.87 2.32
N ASP A 343 20.20 16.87 3.20
CA ASP A 343 19.41 16.80 4.44
C ASP A 343 17.89 16.87 4.16
N GLY A 344 17.10 16.28 5.01
CA GLY A 344 15.66 16.04 4.94
C GLY A 344 14.82 16.92 4.01
N GLU A 345 14.56 18.17 4.40
CA GLU A 345 13.75 19.11 3.58
C GLU A 345 14.41 19.42 2.23
N MET A 346 15.73 19.55 2.20
CA MET A 346 16.45 19.78 0.94
C MET A 346 16.34 18.57 0.02
N SER A 347 16.26 17.34 0.57
CA SER A 347 16.07 16.12 -0.23
C SER A 347 14.73 16.13 -0.96
N THR A 348 13.64 16.40 -0.24
CA THR A 348 12.29 16.40 -0.83
C THR A 348 12.10 17.58 -1.77
N GLU A 349 12.62 18.75 -1.44
CA GLU A 349 12.59 19.93 -2.30
C GLU A 349 13.41 19.71 -3.60
N GLN A 350 14.55 19.05 -3.52
CA GLN A 350 15.34 18.69 -4.71
C GLN A 350 14.58 17.69 -5.59
N MET A 351 13.86 16.71 -5.01
CA MET A 351 13.00 15.82 -5.78
C MET A 351 11.88 16.58 -6.48
N ARG A 352 11.19 17.49 -5.77
CA ARG A 352 10.14 18.35 -6.33
C ARG A 352 10.67 19.12 -7.54
N LYS A 353 11.78 19.81 -7.37
CA LYS A 353 12.42 20.58 -8.43
C LYS A 353 12.78 19.73 -9.65
N LEU A 354 13.38 18.56 -9.43
CA LEU A 354 13.74 17.65 -10.52
C LEU A 354 12.54 17.13 -11.29
N ILE A 355 11.38 16.93 -10.62
CA ILE A 355 10.13 16.53 -11.26
C ILE A 355 9.56 17.70 -12.07
N GLU A 356 9.46 18.88 -11.47
CA GLU A 356 8.93 20.09 -12.11
C GLU A 356 9.77 20.52 -13.32
N ASP A 357 11.11 20.48 -13.22
CA ASP A 357 12.04 20.84 -14.29
C ASP A 357 11.89 19.95 -15.55
N ARG A 358 11.21 18.79 -15.44
CA ARG A 358 10.90 17.94 -16.60
C ARG A 358 9.76 18.47 -17.45
N GLU A 359 8.93 19.36 -16.90
CA GLU A 359 7.75 19.93 -17.58
C GLU A 359 6.89 18.84 -18.26
N ALA A 360 6.75 17.68 -17.59
CA ALA A 360 6.05 16.53 -18.17
C ALA A 360 4.57 16.86 -18.34
N LYS A 361 4.09 16.87 -19.59
CA LYS A 361 2.69 17.20 -19.96
C LYS A 361 1.65 16.39 -19.18
N TYR A 362 2.00 15.18 -18.75
CA TYR A 362 1.11 14.23 -18.08
C TYR A 362 1.69 13.79 -16.73
N GLN A 363 2.38 14.70 -16.01
CA GLN A 363 2.88 14.39 -14.67
C GLN A 363 1.71 13.96 -13.78
N ASP A 364 1.84 12.77 -13.17
CA ASP A 364 0.86 12.29 -12.21
C ASP A 364 0.93 13.05 -10.89
N ASN A 365 -0.04 12.84 -10.01
CA ASN A 365 0.11 13.17 -8.61
C ASN A 365 1.42 12.55 -8.12
N TYR A 366 2.16 13.25 -7.28
CA TYR A 366 3.38 12.69 -6.73
C TYR A 366 3.55 13.01 -5.26
N THR A 367 3.84 11.97 -4.51
CA THR A 367 4.07 12.03 -3.06
C THR A 367 5.40 11.40 -2.74
N ALA A 368 6.31 12.15 -2.12
CA ALA A 368 7.57 11.68 -1.58
C ALA A 368 7.62 11.98 -0.08
N LEU A 369 7.41 10.98 0.76
CA LEU A 369 7.51 11.08 2.21
C LEU A 369 8.83 10.47 2.66
N LEU A 370 9.73 11.33 3.13
CA LEU A 370 11.06 10.97 3.61
C LEU A 370 11.08 10.89 5.13
N LEU A 371 11.59 9.80 5.66
CA LEU A 371 11.85 9.60 7.09
C LEU A 371 13.37 9.49 7.30
N GLU A 372 13.93 10.27 8.21
CA GLU A 372 15.33 10.20 8.62
C GLU A 372 15.43 9.59 10.02
N TYR A 373 16.13 8.47 10.15
CA TYR A 373 16.33 7.80 11.43
C TYR A 373 17.62 8.27 12.09
N ASN A 374 17.50 8.91 13.27
CA ASN A 374 18.63 9.50 13.98
C ASN A 374 19.20 8.60 15.11
N GLY A 375 18.62 7.41 15.27
CA GLY A 375 19.00 6.50 16.33
C GLY A 375 18.16 6.67 17.61
N VAL A 376 18.39 5.77 18.58
CA VAL A 376 17.77 5.78 19.92
C VAL A 376 18.65 6.54 20.87
#